data_3cffbd66217ecf19c0bc7077c4e81d40
#
_entry.id   3cffbd66217ecf19c0bc7077c4e81d40
#
_cell.length_a   1.000
_cell.length_b   1.000
_cell.length_c   1.000
_cell.angle_alpha   90.00
_cell.angle_beta   90.00
_cell.angle_gamma   90.00
#
_symmetry.space_group_name_H-M   'P 1'
#
loop_
_entity.id
_entity.type
_entity.pdbx_description
1 polymer ?
#
loop_
_entity_poly.entity_id
_entity_poly.type
_entity_poly.pdbx_seq_one_letter_code
_entity_poly.pdbx_strand_id
1 'polypeptide(L)'
;DVVLTGVNQGWNEGLDIAYSGTIGAALEGVMNGIPAIAFSAREFCDPGAMEVYLPRVLQELLQALPKPGTLWNVNFPDCAASACKGILRGRVPAACSFYDNEYDRAEGALSIRVSNPGPEQCREGSDIHAILHGYVSIGEVRSPLF
;
A
#
# COMPACT_ATOMS: atom_id res chain seq x y z
N ASP A 1 -20.57 -0.93 10.20
CA ASP A 1 -19.24 -0.66 10.76
C ASP A 1 -18.15 -0.97 9.72
N VAL A 2 -17.04 -0.26 9.76
CA VAL A 2 -15.87 -0.46 8.93
C VAL A 2 -14.61 -0.12 9.74
N VAL A 3 -13.54 -0.88 9.55
CA VAL A 3 -12.22 -0.56 10.12
C VAL A 3 -11.42 0.22 9.09
N LEU A 4 -10.93 1.40 9.49
CA LEU A 4 -10.01 2.21 8.69
C LEU A 4 -8.66 2.23 9.39
N THR A 5 -7.58 1.92 8.68
CA THR A 5 -6.22 1.93 9.22
C THR A 5 -5.30 2.82 8.39
N GLY A 6 -4.39 3.50 9.03
CA GLY A 6 -3.45 4.42 8.37
C GLY A 6 -3.86 5.91 8.59
N VAL A 7 -3.41 6.85 7.81
CA VAL A 7 -2.52 6.68 6.63
C VAL A 7 -1.11 6.32 7.13
N ASN A 8 -0.59 5.16 6.67
CA ASN A 8 0.75 4.72 7.04
C ASN A 8 1.81 5.56 6.32
N GLN A 9 2.88 5.90 7.03
CA GLN A 9 4.08 6.47 6.44
C GLN A 9 4.98 5.34 5.90
N GLY A 10 4.98 5.15 4.61
CA GLY A 10 5.57 4.02 3.89
C GLY A 10 4.50 3.21 3.17
N TRP A 11 4.77 2.83 1.94
CA TRP A 11 3.83 2.03 1.16
C TRP A 11 3.72 0.60 1.72
N ASN A 12 2.52 0.06 1.68
CA ASN A 12 2.23 -1.33 2.00
C ASN A 12 1.91 -2.08 0.71
N GLU A 13 2.92 -2.63 0.08
CA GLU A 13 2.83 -3.19 -1.26
C GLU A 13 3.73 -4.43 -1.43
N GLY A 14 3.46 -5.22 -2.46
CA GLY A 14 4.21 -6.44 -2.72
C GLY A 14 4.30 -7.35 -1.50
N LEU A 15 5.47 -7.93 -1.25
CA LEU A 15 5.72 -8.79 -0.09
C LEU A 15 5.82 -8.01 1.23
N ASP A 16 6.02 -6.69 1.19
CA ASP A 16 6.14 -5.85 2.39
C ASP A 16 4.82 -5.75 3.17
N ILE A 17 3.69 -6.06 2.52
CA ILE A 17 2.37 -6.22 3.16
C ILE A 17 2.45 -7.14 4.38
N ALA A 18 3.26 -8.20 4.31
CA ALA A 18 3.38 -9.19 5.39
C ALA A 18 3.99 -8.63 6.68
N TYR A 19 4.73 -7.52 6.59
CA TYR A 19 5.41 -6.88 7.73
C TYR A 19 4.67 -5.64 8.24
N SER A 20 3.56 -5.27 7.61
CA SER A 20 2.84 -4.03 7.90
C SER A 20 1.91 -4.17 9.10
N GLY A 21 2.14 -3.35 10.14
CA GLY A 21 1.19 -3.20 11.24
C GLY A 21 -0.14 -2.58 10.82
N THR A 22 -0.14 -1.72 9.80
CA THR A 22 -1.35 -1.12 9.22
C THR A 22 -2.23 -2.17 8.56
N ILE A 23 -1.64 -3.06 7.78
CA ILE A 23 -2.34 -4.20 7.18
C ILE A 23 -2.77 -5.20 8.27
N GLY A 24 -1.91 -5.47 9.27
CA GLY A 24 -2.24 -6.36 10.39
C GLY A 24 -3.46 -5.89 11.17
N ALA A 25 -3.57 -4.59 11.45
CA ALA A 25 -4.74 -4.01 12.12
C ALA A 25 -6.02 -4.09 11.27
N ALA A 26 -5.90 -3.91 9.95
CA ALA A 26 -7.04 -4.10 9.03
C ALA A 26 -7.47 -5.57 8.96
N LEU A 27 -6.51 -6.51 8.95
CA LEU A 27 -6.79 -7.95 8.97
C LEU A 27 -7.48 -8.38 10.26
N GLU A 28 -7.16 -7.78 11.41
CA GLU A 28 -7.88 -8.01 12.66
C GLU A 28 -9.37 -7.69 12.53
N GLY A 29 -9.70 -6.56 11.88
CA GLY A 29 -11.09 -6.23 11.54
C GLY A 29 -11.75 -7.31 10.68
N VAL A 30 -11.06 -7.72 9.61
CA VAL A 30 -11.54 -8.78 8.69
C VAL A 30 -11.79 -10.10 9.42
N MET A 31 -10.90 -10.50 10.31
CA MET A 31 -11.04 -11.73 11.12
C MET A 31 -12.27 -11.68 12.04
N ASN A 32 -12.67 -10.49 12.47
CA ASN A 32 -13.88 -10.27 13.26
C ASN A 32 -15.13 -10.00 12.39
N GLY A 33 -15.06 -10.23 11.08
CA GLY A 33 -16.18 -10.05 10.15
C GLY A 33 -16.51 -8.60 9.82
N ILE A 34 -15.59 -7.65 10.14
CA ILE A 34 -15.77 -6.23 9.88
C ILE A 34 -14.99 -5.86 8.60
N PRO A 35 -15.63 -5.26 7.57
CA PRO A 35 -14.92 -4.76 6.41
C PRO A 35 -13.81 -3.80 6.79
N ALA A 36 -12.68 -3.85 6.09
CA ALA A 36 -11.53 -3.02 6.42
C ALA A 36 -10.90 -2.35 5.19
N ILE A 37 -10.35 -1.15 5.38
CA ILE A 37 -9.64 -0.39 4.36
C ILE A 37 -8.33 0.13 4.98
N ALA A 38 -7.20 -0.22 4.37
CA ALA A 38 -5.88 0.25 4.77
C ALA A 38 -5.38 1.31 3.78
N PHE A 39 -4.86 2.42 4.31
CA PHE A 39 -4.31 3.53 3.53
C PHE A 39 -2.84 3.73 3.82
N SER A 40 -2.05 3.98 2.78
CA SER A 40 -0.60 4.21 2.88
C SER A 40 -0.12 5.24 1.88
N ALA A 41 0.88 6.02 2.26
CA ALA A 41 1.56 6.97 1.42
C ALA A 41 3.05 7.00 1.78
N ARG A 42 3.91 7.44 0.88
CA ARG A 42 5.34 7.52 1.18
C ARG A 42 5.62 8.62 2.19
N GLU A 43 6.60 8.37 3.06
CA GLU A 43 7.05 9.30 4.08
C GLU A 43 7.80 10.50 3.47
N PHE A 44 7.57 11.70 4.02
CA PHE A 44 8.32 12.93 3.74
C PHE A 44 8.34 13.45 2.30
N CYS A 45 7.43 13.01 1.49
CA CYS A 45 7.35 13.43 0.10
C CYS A 45 6.15 14.35 -0.13
N ASP A 46 5.85 14.65 -1.38
CA ASP A 46 4.73 15.54 -1.71
C ASP A 46 3.39 14.86 -1.36
N PRO A 47 2.65 15.31 -0.34
CA PRO A 47 1.36 14.70 0.02
C PRO A 47 0.25 15.02 -0.97
N GLY A 48 0.53 15.84 -2.00
CA GLY A 48 -0.50 16.42 -2.85
C GLY A 48 -1.43 15.41 -3.50
N ALA A 49 -0.90 14.29 -3.99
CA ALA A 49 -1.76 13.24 -4.56
C ALA A 49 -2.66 12.63 -3.48
N MET A 50 -2.12 12.32 -2.30
CA MET A 50 -2.89 11.74 -1.19
C MET A 50 -3.99 12.71 -0.73
N GLU A 51 -3.67 13.98 -0.48
CA GLU A 51 -4.63 14.98 0.01
C GLU A 51 -5.83 15.15 -0.92
N VAL A 52 -5.60 15.12 -2.22
CA VAL A 52 -6.67 15.27 -3.22
C VAL A 52 -7.46 13.99 -3.42
N TYR A 53 -6.81 12.83 -3.43
CA TYR A 53 -7.46 11.57 -3.79
C TYR A 53 -8.06 10.82 -2.60
N LEU A 54 -7.53 10.98 -1.37
CA LEU A 54 -8.02 10.26 -0.19
C LEU A 54 -9.53 10.45 0.07
N PRO A 55 -10.08 11.69 0.09
CA PRO A 55 -11.50 11.87 0.36
C PRO A 55 -12.39 11.17 -0.68
N ARG A 56 -12.02 11.25 -1.96
CA ARG A 56 -12.74 10.63 -3.05
C ARG A 56 -12.68 9.11 -2.99
N VAL A 57 -11.47 8.55 -2.77
CA VAL A 57 -11.26 7.10 -2.67
C VAL A 57 -12.00 6.54 -1.45
N LEU A 58 -11.93 7.21 -0.30
CA LEU A 58 -12.64 6.80 0.89
C LEU A 58 -14.17 6.76 0.64
N GLN A 59 -14.72 7.82 0.06
CA GLN A 59 -16.17 7.87 -0.24
C GLN A 59 -16.58 6.74 -1.19
N GLU A 60 -15.79 6.46 -2.22
CA GLU A 60 -16.05 5.37 -3.17
C GLU A 60 -16.00 3.99 -2.48
N LEU A 61 -14.96 3.72 -1.70
CA LEU A 61 -14.75 2.42 -1.08
C LEU A 61 -15.72 2.14 0.07
N LEU A 62 -16.24 3.17 0.74
CA LEU A 62 -17.32 3.02 1.72
C LEU A 62 -18.65 2.60 1.07
N GLN A 63 -18.85 2.87 -0.22
CA GLN A 63 -20.03 2.42 -0.98
C GLN A 63 -19.80 1.04 -1.63
N ALA A 64 -18.53 0.61 -1.76
CA ALA A 64 -18.13 -0.65 -2.35
C ALA A 64 -17.17 -1.39 -1.41
N LEU A 65 -17.71 -1.86 -0.29
CA LEU A 65 -16.93 -2.57 0.73
C LEU A 65 -16.28 -3.84 0.17
N PRO A 66 -15.12 -4.26 0.70
CA PRO A 66 -14.43 -5.45 0.23
C PRO A 66 -15.23 -6.71 0.55
N LYS A 67 -14.96 -7.79 -0.18
CA LYS A 67 -15.59 -9.09 0.05
C LYS A 67 -15.22 -9.65 1.44
N PRO A 68 -16.06 -10.50 2.03
CA PRO A 68 -15.71 -11.21 3.25
C PRO A 68 -14.35 -11.92 3.12
N GLY A 69 -13.50 -11.80 4.13
CA GLY A 69 -12.15 -12.36 4.13
C GLY A 69 -11.10 -11.52 3.38
N THR A 70 -11.47 -10.35 2.85
CA THR A 70 -10.55 -9.42 2.18
C THR A 70 -10.61 -8.03 2.78
N LEU A 71 -9.59 -7.22 2.51
CA LEU A 71 -9.56 -5.78 2.78
C LEU A 71 -9.20 -5.01 1.51
N TRP A 72 -9.58 -3.73 1.43
CA TRP A 72 -9.00 -2.80 0.47
C TRP A 72 -7.65 -2.31 0.95
N ASN A 73 -6.62 -2.48 0.12
CA ASN A 73 -5.29 -1.90 0.31
C ASN A 73 -5.11 -0.75 -0.69
N VAL A 74 -4.94 0.46 -0.16
CA VAL A 74 -4.82 1.69 -0.94
C VAL A 74 -3.47 2.32 -0.69
N ASN A 75 -2.69 2.52 -1.77
CA ASN A 75 -1.41 3.21 -1.71
C ASN A 75 -1.44 4.43 -2.62
N PHE A 76 -1.03 5.60 -2.09
CA PHE A 76 -0.96 6.85 -2.84
C PHE A 76 0.46 7.07 -3.38
N PRO A 77 0.61 7.50 -4.66
CA PRO A 77 1.91 7.76 -5.23
C PRO A 77 2.56 8.99 -4.60
N ASP A 78 3.88 9.00 -4.60
CA ASP A 78 4.70 10.12 -4.14
C ASP A 78 4.86 11.15 -5.25
N CYS A 79 3.85 11.98 -5.43
CA CYS A 79 3.87 13.04 -6.43
C CYS A 79 2.86 14.15 -6.13
N ALA A 80 3.08 15.31 -6.71
CA ALA A 80 2.10 16.39 -6.68
C ALA A 80 0.76 15.95 -7.27
N ALA A 81 -0.34 16.53 -6.80
CA ALA A 81 -1.68 16.21 -7.30
C ALA A 81 -1.81 16.37 -8.83
N SER A 82 -1.15 17.37 -9.39
CA SER A 82 -1.13 17.61 -10.85
C SER A 82 -0.34 16.58 -11.67
N ALA A 83 0.57 15.86 -11.01
CA ALA A 83 1.38 14.80 -11.62
C ALA A 83 0.77 13.41 -11.45
N CYS A 84 -0.20 13.27 -10.54
CA CYS A 84 -0.91 12.01 -10.34
C CYS A 84 -1.78 11.70 -11.57
N LYS A 85 -1.56 10.53 -12.15
CA LYS A 85 -2.23 10.09 -13.37
C LYS A 85 -3.62 9.48 -13.17
N GLY A 86 -4.08 9.41 -11.90
CA GLY A 86 -5.39 8.87 -11.56
C GLY A 86 -5.32 7.61 -10.69
N ILE A 87 -6.34 6.77 -10.77
CA ILE A 87 -6.52 5.61 -9.91
C ILE A 87 -6.52 4.33 -10.77
N LEU A 88 -5.71 3.36 -10.37
CA LEU A 88 -5.73 1.99 -10.92
C LEU A 88 -6.30 1.03 -9.89
N ARG A 89 -7.32 0.27 -10.28
CA ARG A 89 -8.02 -0.71 -9.44
C ARG A 89 -7.66 -2.14 -9.84
N GLY A 90 -8.00 -3.09 -8.95
CA GLY A 90 -7.72 -4.50 -9.18
C GLY A 90 -6.22 -4.80 -9.21
N ARG A 91 -5.45 -4.00 -8.48
CA ARG A 91 -4.01 -4.24 -8.35
C ARG A 91 -3.78 -5.44 -7.46
N VAL A 92 -2.78 -6.24 -7.85
CA VAL A 92 -2.37 -7.41 -7.08
C VAL A 92 -1.03 -7.11 -6.39
N PRO A 93 -0.77 -7.65 -5.20
CA PRO A 93 0.54 -7.52 -4.58
C PRO A 93 1.64 -8.04 -5.51
N ALA A 94 2.70 -7.26 -5.68
CA ALA A 94 3.86 -7.69 -6.44
C ALA A 94 4.54 -8.89 -5.76
N ALA A 95 5.14 -9.78 -6.54
CA ALA A 95 5.90 -10.93 -6.02
C ALA A 95 7.34 -10.54 -5.58
N CYS A 96 7.54 -9.30 -5.18
CA CYS A 96 8.80 -8.75 -4.67
C CYS A 96 8.52 -7.75 -3.55
N SER A 97 9.54 -7.48 -2.73
CA SER A 97 9.53 -6.36 -1.78
C SER A 97 9.92 -5.08 -2.49
N PHE A 98 9.34 -3.95 -2.06
CA PHE A 98 9.80 -2.64 -2.44
C PHE A 98 10.98 -2.19 -1.58
N TYR A 99 10.95 -2.55 -0.29
CA TYR A 99 12.01 -2.24 0.66
C TYR A 99 12.94 -3.46 0.79
N ASP A 100 13.87 -3.62 -0.14
CA ASP A 100 14.89 -4.66 -0.04
C ASP A 100 16.06 -4.15 0.82
N ASN A 101 16.35 -4.88 1.90
CA ASN A 101 17.30 -4.45 2.90
C ASN A 101 18.61 -5.23 2.77
N GLU A 102 19.68 -4.53 2.42
CA GLU A 102 21.05 -5.04 2.50
C GLU A 102 21.66 -4.66 3.85
N TYR A 103 22.24 -5.64 4.52
CA TYR A 103 22.84 -5.48 5.84
C TYR A 103 24.37 -5.54 5.76
N ASP A 104 25.03 -4.43 6.03
CA ASP A 104 26.49 -4.35 6.16
C ASP A 104 26.89 -4.35 7.63
N ARG A 105 27.80 -5.26 8.00
CA ARG A 105 28.36 -5.31 9.34
C ARG A 105 29.81 -4.77 9.29
N ALA A 106 30.03 -3.64 9.93
CA ALA A 106 31.36 -3.04 10.17
C ALA A 106 31.57 -2.88 11.66
N GLU A 107 32.81 -3.02 12.13
CA GLU A 107 33.32 -2.93 13.52
C GLU A 107 32.33 -2.38 14.56
N GLY A 108 31.45 -3.27 15.09
CA GLY A 108 30.51 -2.95 16.16
C GLY A 108 29.24 -2.20 15.74
N ALA A 109 29.04 -1.94 14.45
CA ALA A 109 27.85 -1.30 13.89
C ALA A 109 27.18 -2.19 12.83
N LEU A 110 25.85 -2.16 12.78
CA LEU A 110 25.04 -2.72 11.70
C LEU A 110 24.47 -1.54 10.91
N SER A 111 24.82 -1.43 9.64
CA SER A 111 24.19 -0.48 8.72
C SER A 111 23.20 -1.21 7.82
N ILE A 112 22.09 -0.52 7.52
CA ILE A 112 21.06 -1.01 6.62
C ILE A 112 21.06 -0.10 5.40
N ARG A 113 21.18 -0.72 4.23
CA ARG A 113 20.96 -0.02 2.96
C ARG A 113 19.65 -0.54 2.37
N VAL A 114 18.73 0.38 2.10
CA VAL A 114 17.49 0.05 1.43
C VAL A 114 17.68 0.22 -0.08
N SER A 115 17.46 -0.82 -0.84
CA SER A 115 17.34 -0.76 -2.30
C SER A 115 15.89 -0.89 -2.71
N ASN A 116 15.49 -0.18 -3.76
CA ASN A 116 14.12 -0.21 -4.27
C ASN A 116 14.13 -0.69 -5.72
N PRO A 117 13.19 -1.54 -6.14
CA PRO A 117 13.06 -1.91 -7.55
C PRO A 117 12.71 -0.69 -8.40
N GLY A 118 13.27 -0.60 -9.58
CA GLY A 118 12.84 0.38 -10.57
C GLY A 118 11.48 0.03 -11.19
N PRO A 119 10.79 1.01 -11.81
CA PRO A 119 9.47 0.79 -12.42
C PRO A 119 9.44 -0.36 -13.42
N GLU A 120 10.55 -0.55 -14.15
CA GLU A 120 10.69 -1.58 -15.20
C GLU A 120 10.84 -2.99 -14.67
N GLN A 121 11.18 -3.13 -13.39
CA GLN A 121 11.33 -4.44 -12.71
C GLN A 121 9.99 -4.96 -12.16
N CYS A 122 8.96 -4.11 -12.17
CA CYS A 122 7.66 -4.43 -11.60
C CYS A 122 6.67 -4.84 -12.69
N ARG A 123 6.03 -5.99 -12.51
CA ARG A 123 5.03 -6.49 -13.47
C ARG A 123 3.85 -5.53 -13.58
N GLU A 124 3.44 -5.23 -14.81
CA GLU A 124 2.19 -4.53 -15.07
C GLU A 124 1.02 -5.25 -14.37
N GLY A 125 0.11 -4.47 -13.78
CA GLY A 125 -0.99 -5.04 -13.00
C GLY A 125 -0.71 -5.14 -11.49
N SER A 126 0.55 -5.03 -11.06
CA SER A 126 0.90 -5.01 -9.63
C SER A 126 0.66 -3.64 -8.97
N ASP A 127 0.60 -3.66 -7.65
CA ASP A 127 0.52 -2.46 -6.79
C ASP A 127 1.76 -1.57 -6.93
N ILE A 128 2.96 -2.14 -6.82
CA ILE A 128 4.23 -1.42 -6.98
C ILE A 128 4.31 -0.74 -8.35
N HIS A 129 3.95 -1.45 -9.42
CA HIS A 129 3.94 -0.87 -10.77
C HIS A 129 3.03 0.37 -10.84
N ALA A 130 1.82 0.31 -10.27
CA ALA A 130 0.89 1.44 -10.29
C ALA A 130 1.50 2.67 -9.61
N ILE A 131 2.06 2.50 -8.43
CA ILE A 131 2.60 3.59 -7.62
C ILE A 131 3.81 4.24 -8.28
N LEU A 132 4.77 3.44 -8.74
CA LEU A 132 5.99 3.95 -9.40
C LEU A 132 5.69 4.67 -10.72
N HIS A 133 4.54 4.39 -11.34
CA HIS A 133 4.07 5.11 -12.52
C HIS A 133 3.17 6.31 -12.22
N GLY A 134 3.00 6.69 -10.93
CA GLY A 134 2.25 7.87 -10.52
C GLY A 134 0.74 7.68 -10.46
N TYR A 135 0.27 6.48 -10.19
CA TYR A 135 -1.14 6.18 -9.98
C TYR A 135 -1.44 5.82 -8.53
N VAL A 136 -2.62 6.19 -8.04
CA VAL A 136 -3.17 5.60 -6.83
C VAL A 136 -3.45 4.12 -7.09
N SER A 137 -2.91 3.25 -6.27
CA SER A 137 -3.10 1.80 -6.33
C SER A 137 -4.24 1.38 -5.40
N ILE A 138 -5.23 0.65 -5.92
CA ILE A 138 -6.28 0.02 -5.12
C ILE A 138 -6.34 -1.46 -5.47
N GLY A 139 -6.13 -2.31 -4.45
CA GLY A 139 -6.16 -3.76 -4.58
C GLY A 139 -6.85 -4.44 -3.40
N GLU A 140 -7.30 -5.67 -3.61
CA GLU A 140 -7.76 -6.53 -2.52
C GLU A 140 -6.58 -7.31 -1.94
N VAL A 141 -6.46 -7.30 -0.61
CA VAL A 141 -5.57 -8.20 0.12
C VAL A 141 -6.44 -9.20 0.87
N ARG A 142 -6.15 -10.48 0.69
CA ARG A 142 -6.89 -11.56 1.31
C ARG A 142 -6.25 -11.97 2.62
N SER A 143 -7.07 -12.20 3.62
CA SER A 143 -6.62 -12.84 4.84
C SER A 143 -6.14 -14.27 4.57
N PRO A 144 -5.00 -14.71 5.08
CA PRO A 144 -4.54 -16.08 4.91
C PRO A 144 -5.42 -17.10 5.67
N LEU A 145 -6.34 -16.63 6.49
CA LEU A 145 -7.23 -17.48 7.30
C LEU A 145 -8.61 -17.72 6.66
N PHE A 146 -8.88 -17.16 5.45
CA PHE A 146 -10.16 -17.30 4.72
C PHE A 146 -9.95 -17.74 3.27
#